data_405d3d105b219a34a1b3eacefbf522b3
#
_entry.id   405d3d105b219a34a1b3eacefbf522b3
#
_cell.length_a   1.000
_cell.length_b   1.000
_cell.length_c   1.000
_cell.angle_alpha   90.00
_cell.angle_beta   90.00
_cell.angle_gamma   90.00
#
_symmetry.space_group_name_H-M   'P 1'
#
loop_
_entity.id
_entity.type
_entity.pdbx_description
1 polymer ?
#
loop_
_entity_poly.entity_id
_entity_poly.type
_entity_poly.pdbx_seq_one_letter_code
_entity_poly.pdbx_strand_id
1 'polypeptide(L)'
;RGKRRLVTVEDPVEGKVKGAVQTTILADRNDSESVTRAWQRRLSAFKRLDPDAEVVGEIRDGWSARACISEGKSGSLVMSTVHANDSPGIIDRLTDTLDIPPGMVMDPQVVIGLIAQRLVQTLCPACRKGWDDVRETLTEDDR
;
A
#
# COMPACT_ATOMS: atom_id res chain seq x y z
N ARG A 1 -23.15 -17.67 -5.29
CA ARG A 1 -21.89 -17.03 -4.80
C ARG A 1 -22.23 -15.60 -4.44
N GLY A 2 -22.13 -15.24 -3.14
CA GLY A 2 -22.32 -13.87 -2.67
C GLY A 2 -21.36 -12.89 -3.35
N LYS A 3 -21.78 -11.63 -3.51
CA LYS A 3 -20.89 -10.60 -4.02
C LYS A 3 -19.81 -10.34 -2.96
N ARG A 4 -18.54 -10.42 -3.34
CA ARG A 4 -17.42 -10.03 -2.47
C ARG A 4 -17.55 -8.55 -2.12
N ARG A 5 -17.31 -8.23 -0.86
CA ARG A 5 -17.37 -6.85 -0.34
C ARG A 5 -15.96 -6.27 -0.27
N LEU A 6 -15.73 -5.23 -1.08
CA LEU A 6 -14.52 -4.42 -1.01
C LEU A 6 -14.83 -3.11 -0.27
N VAL A 7 -14.04 -2.78 0.72
CA VAL A 7 -14.10 -1.50 1.43
C VAL A 7 -12.77 -0.78 1.31
N THR A 8 -12.79 0.55 1.28
CA THR A 8 -11.57 1.36 1.26
C THR A 8 -11.63 2.50 2.27
N VAL A 9 -10.48 2.85 2.83
CA VAL A 9 -10.25 4.09 3.56
C VAL A 9 -9.04 4.80 2.98
N GLU A 10 -9.26 6.02 2.54
CA GLU A 10 -8.29 6.79 1.75
C GLU A 10 -8.26 8.25 2.23
N ASP A 11 -7.17 8.96 1.96
CA ASP A 11 -7.01 10.36 2.38
C ASP A 11 -6.42 11.25 1.27
N PRO A 12 -7.27 11.76 0.35
CA PRO A 12 -8.67 11.43 0.06
C PRO A 12 -8.85 10.21 -0.86
N VAL A 13 -10.10 9.88 -1.19
CA VAL A 13 -10.42 8.98 -2.30
C VAL A 13 -10.03 9.64 -3.62
N GLU A 14 -9.10 9.03 -4.37
CA GLU A 14 -8.58 9.59 -5.63
C GLU A 14 -9.38 9.15 -6.85
N GLY A 15 -9.96 7.97 -6.81
CA GLY A 15 -10.70 7.42 -7.94
C GLY A 15 -11.84 6.48 -7.53
N LYS A 16 -12.86 6.38 -8.38
CA LYS A 16 -14.00 5.49 -8.13
C LYS A 16 -13.65 4.03 -8.46
N VAL A 17 -13.78 3.14 -7.49
CA VAL A 17 -13.71 1.69 -7.67
C VAL A 17 -15.12 1.14 -7.70
N LYS A 18 -15.54 0.62 -8.86
CA LYS A 18 -16.90 0.10 -9.05
C LYS A 18 -17.17 -1.07 -8.10
N GLY A 19 -18.20 -0.93 -7.29
CA GLY A 19 -18.63 -1.97 -6.35
C GLY A 19 -17.96 -1.91 -4.98
N ALA A 20 -16.99 -1.00 -4.77
CA ALA A 20 -16.40 -0.77 -3.46
C ALA A 20 -17.21 0.24 -2.63
N VAL A 21 -17.14 0.07 -1.31
CA VAL A 21 -17.57 1.08 -0.34
C VAL A 21 -16.35 1.91 0.02
N GLN A 22 -16.24 3.11 -0.59
CA GLN A 22 -15.08 3.98 -0.41
C GLN A 22 -15.34 5.06 0.63
N THR A 23 -14.38 5.27 1.51
CA THR A 23 -14.47 6.23 2.61
C THR A 23 -13.26 7.15 2.63
N THR A 24 -13.51 8.45 2.61
CA THR A 24 -12.48 9.47 2.80
C THR A 24 -12.29 9.76 4.28
N ILE A 25 -11.03 9.97 4.70
CA ILE A 25 -10.70 10.51 6.02
C ILE A 25 -11.09 11.98 6.08
N LEU A 26 -11.90 12.32 7.06
CA LEU A 26 -12.30 13.70 7.36
C LEU A 26 -11.69 14.07 8.72
N ALA A 27 -10.66 14.91 8.69
CA ALA A 27 -9.95 15.40 9.86
C ALA A 27 -9.39 16.80 9.62
N ASP A 28 -9.12 17.53 10.69
CA ASP A 28 -8.31 18.74 10.59
C ASP A 28 -6.86 18.35 10.28
N ARG A 29 -6.39 18.73 9.10
CA ARG A 29 -5.04 18.38 8.61
C ARG A 29 -3.93 19.11 9.35
N ASN A 30 -4.24 20.18 10.08
CA ASN A 30 -3.30 20.90 10.91
C ASN A 30 -3.13 20.27 12.31
N ASP A 31 -4.01 19.33 12.67
CA ASP A 31 -3.97 18.57 13.91
C ASP A 31 -3.68 17.09 13.62
N SER A 32 -2.42 16.67 13.82
CA SER A 32 -1.97 15.29 13.59
C SER A 32 -2.73 14.27 14.45
N GLU A 33 -3.17 14.68 15.64
CA GLU A 33 -3.94 13.83 16.54
C GLU A 33 -5.37 13.62 16.03
N SER A 34 -5.97 14.67 15.46
CA SER A 34 -7.28 14.58 14.79
C SER A 34 -7.23 13.60 13.61
N VAL A 35 -6.17 13.69 12.79
CA VAL A 35 -5.95 12.77 11.65
C VAL A 35 -5.82 11.33 12.16
N THR A 36 -4.97 11.08 13.15
CA THR A 36 -4.77 9.74 13.74
C THR A 36 -6.08 9.17 14.28
N ARG A 37 -6.84 9.94 15.05
CA ARG A 37 -8.15 9.52 15.59
C ARG A 37 -9.16 9.20 14.48
N ALA A 38 -9.17 9.96 13.39
CA ALA A 38 -10.05 9.72 12.25
C ALA A 38 -9.72 8.39 11.55
N TRP A 39 -8.44 8.10 11.32
CA TRP A 39 -7.98 6.81 10.80
C TRP A 39 -8.38 5.65 11.72
N GLN A 40 -8.13 5.78 13.01
CA GLN A 40 -8.48 4.75 14.01
C GLN A 40 -9.97 4.41 14.00
N ARG A 41 -10.83 5.44 13.98
CA ARG A 41 -12.29 5.25 13.92
C ARG A 41 -12.72 4.51 12.66
N ARG A 42 -12.13 4.85 11.50
CA ARG A 42 -12.49 4.24 10.21
C ARG A 42 -12.04 2.80 10.11
N LEU A 43 -10.80 2.49 10.45
CA LEU A 43 -10.29 1.12 10.46
C LEU A 43 -11.04 0.24 11.47
N SER A 44 -11.35 0.76 12.66
CA SER A 44 -12.16 0.02 13.64
C SER A 44 -13.60 -0.24 13.15
N ALA A 45 -14.14 0.60 12.27
CA ALA A 45 -15.47 0.40 11.69
C ALA A 45 -15.46 -0.71 10.61
N PHE A 46 -14.34 -0.99 9.95
CA PHE A 46 -14.24 -2.05 8.95
C PHE A 46 -14.58 -3.42 9.49
N LYS A 47 -14.15 -3.74 10.71
CA LYS A 47 -14.51 -5.00 11.41
C LYS A 47 -16.01 -5.28 11.47
N ARG A 48 -16.83 -4.21 11.48
CA ARG A 48 -18.29 -4.33 11.54
C ARG A 48 -18.92 -4.54 10.16
N LEU A 49 -18.16 -4.30 9.10
CA LEU A 49 -18.63 -4.44 7.72
C LEU A 49 -18.40 -5.84 7.17
N ASP A 50 -17.60 -6.65 7.87
CA ASP A 50 -17.22 -8.02 7.45
C ASP A 50 -16.79 -8.05 5.99
N PRO A 51 -15.70 -7.32 5.60
CA PRO A 51 -15.26 -7.23 4.23
C PRO A 51 -14.44 -8.45 3.82
N ASP A 52 -14.58 -8.87 2.56
CA ASP A 52 -13.68 -9.87 1.96
C ASP A 52 -12.31 -9.29 1.58
N ALA A 53 -12.28 -7.99 1.28
CA ALA A 53 -11.06 -7.25 0.95
C ALA A 53 -11.13 -5.80 1.44
N GLU A 54 -10.00 -5.29 1.87
CA GLU A 54 -9.83 -3.95 2.41
C GLU A 54 -8.68 -3.24 1.69
N VAL A 55 -8.88 -1.98 1.36
CA VAL A 55 -7.80 -1.08 0.92
C VAL A 55 -7.62 0.00 1.98
N VAL A 56 -6.46 -0.03 2.62
CA VAL A 56 -6.01 1.04 3.50
C VAL A 56 -5.05 1.91 2.70
N GLY A 57 -5.45 3.14 2.40
CA GLY A 57 -4.76 4.00 1.46
C GLY A 57 -3.25 4.08 1.72
N GLU A 58 -2.85 4.22 2.98
CA GLU A 58 -1.43 4.32 3.34
C GLU A 58 -1.18 3.85 4.79
N ILE A 59 -0.10 3.11 4.98
CA ILE A 59 0.47 2.83 6.30
C ILE A 59 1.49 3.94 6.64
N ARG A 60 1.14 4.78 7.62
CA ARG A 60 1.97 5.93 8.04
C ARG A 60 2.74 5.69 9.34
N ASP A 61 2.18 4.89 10.22
CA ASP A 61 2.66 4.67 11.58
C ASP A 61 2.51 3.20 12.01
N GLY A 62 3.14 2.86 13.13
CA GLY A 62 3.09 1.50 13.67
C GLY A 62 1.68 1.07 14.09
N TRP A 63 0.78 2.01 14.41
CA TRP A 63 -0.60 1.67 14.74
C TRP A 63 -1.36 1.19 13.49
N SER A 64 -1.30 1.94 12.38
CA SER A 64 -1.94 1.57 11.11
C SER A 64 -1.36 0.28 10.54
N ALA A 65 -0.04 0.05 10.67
CA ALA A 65 0.60 -1.20 10.30
C ALA A 65 0.04 -2.39 11.10
N ARG A 66 -0.03 -2.28 12.42
CA ARG A 66 -0.60 -3.33 13.29
C ARG A 66 -2.08 -3.56 13.01
N ALA A 67 -2.84 -2.52 12.70
CA ALA A 67 -4.24 -2.66 12.31
C ALA A 67 -4.39 -3.47 11.03
N CYS A 68 -3.64 -3.16 9.96
CA CYS A 68 -3.63 -3.91 8.71
C CYS A 68 -3.27 -5.39 8.92
N ILE A 69 -2.23 -5.66 9.71
CA ILE A 69 -1.81 -7.03 10.05
C ILE A 69 -2.92 -7.76 10.83
N SER A 70 -3.58 -7.09 11.76
CA SER A 70 -4.68 -7.69 12.54
C SER A 70 -5.87 -8.07 11.65
N GLU A 71 -6.25 -7.21 10.69
CA GLU A 71 -7.33 -7.52 9.74
C GLU A 71 -6.93 -8.68 8.81
N GLY A 72 -5.69 -8.70 8.32
CA GLY A 72 -5.16 -9.82 7.54
C GLY A 72 -5.22 -11.14 8.30
N LYS A 73 -4.85 -11.15 9.58
CA LYS A 73 -4.96 -12.34 10.46
C LYS A 73 -6.41 -12.76 10.72
N SER A 74 -7.35 -11.85 10.61
CA SER A 74 -8.79 -12.14 10.74
C SER A 74 -9.39 -12.76 9.48
N GLY A 75 -8.63 -12.85 8.40
CA GLY A 75 -9.04 -13.51 7.15
C GLY A 75 -9.41 -12.55 6.01
N SER A 76 -9.36 -11.23 6.23
CA SER A 76 -9.54 -10.24 5.15
C SER A 76 -8.29 -10.12 4.30
N LEU A 77 -8.45 -9.94 2.98
CA LEU A 77 -7.37 -9.53 2.12
C LEU A 77 -7.13 -8.02 2.30
N VAL A 78 -6.03 -7.65 2.94
CA VAL A 78 -5.68 -6.24 3.15
C VAL A 78 -4.63 -5.79 2.14
N MET A 79 -4.88 -4.69 1.47
CA MET A 79 -3.95 -4.01 0.56
C MET A 79 -3.67 -2.61 1.08
N SER A 80 -2.41 -2.20 1.05
CA SER A 80 -2.01 -0.84 1.45
C SER A 80 -0.77 -0.38 0.72
N THR A 81 -0.49 0.92 0.79
CA THR A 81 0.77 1.48 0.32
C THR A 81 1.69 1.81 1.49
N VAL A 82 2.98 1.74 1.24
CA VAL A 82 4.04 2.12 2.18
C VAL A 82 5.09 2.91 1.42
N HIS A 83 5.54 4.02 1.96
CA HIS A 83 6.64 4.78 1.38
C HIS A 83 7.97 4.04 1.64
N ALA A 84 8.48 3.38 0.60
CA ALA A 84 9.77 2.70 0.58
C ALA A 84 10.38 2.79 -0.83
N ASN A 85 11.69 2.64 -0.92
CA ASN A 85 12.39 2.76 -2.21
C ASN A 85 12.20 1.53 -3.11
N ASP A 86 12.06 0.35 -2.50
CA ASP A 86 11.94 -0.94 -3.17
C ASP A 86 11.23 -1.96 -2.26
N SER A 87 11.03 -3.19 -2.75
CA SER A 87 10.33 -4.22 -1.98
C SER A 87 11.07 -4.65 -0.71
N PRO A 88 12.40 -4.84 -0.68
CA PRO A 88 13.13 -5.05 0.58
C PRO A 88 12.97 -3.89 1.55
N GLY A 89 13.07 -2.65 1.09
CA GLY A 89 12.88 -1.46 1.92
C GLY A 89 11.50 -1.35 2.57
N ILE A 90 10.48 -2.02 2.04
CA ILE A 90 9.19 -2.14 2.74
C ILE A 90 9.35 -2.93 4.04
N ILE A 91 10.14 -4.00 4.03
CA ILE A 91 10.40 -4.82 5.22
C ILE A 91 11.11 -3.98 6.27
N ASP A 92 12.21 -3.32 5.89
CA ASP A 92 12.98 -2.45 6.80
C ASP A 92 12.12 -1.31 7.36
N ARG A 93 11.26 -0.74 6.50
CA ARG A 93 10.31 0.29 6.94
C ARG A 93 9.35 -0.22 8.01
N LEU A 94 8.77 -1.41 7.80
CA LEU A 94 7.83 -2.01 8.75
C LEU A 94 8.52 -2.40 10.05
N THR A 95 9.72 -3.01 9.99
CA THR A 95 10.41 -3.50 11.18
C THR A 95 11.11 -2.38 11.94
N ASP A 96 11.97 -1.63 11.27
CA ASP A 96 12.91 -0.72 11.94
C ASP A 96 12.30 0.66 12.20
N THR A 97 11.43 1.13 11.29
CA THR A 97 10.82 2.46 11.45
C THR A 97 9.48 2.40 12.17
N LEU A 98 8.63 1.42 11.86
CA LEU A 98 7.27 1.32 12.40
C LEU A 98 7.17 0.34 13.56
N ASP A 99 8.28 -0.24 13.99
CA ASP A 99 8.42 -1.11 15.17
C ASP A 99 7.41 -2.30 15.11
N ILE A 100 7.33 -2.93 13.95
CA ILE A 100 6.55 -4.17 13.77
C ILE A 100 7.50 -5.36 13.99
N PRO A 101 7.16 -6.30 14.86
CA PRO A 101 7.99 -7.47 15.08
C PRO A 101 8.34 -8.20 13.78
N PRO A 102 9.62 -8.49 13.50
CA PRO A 102 10.04 -9.17 12.27
C PRO A 102 9.28 -10.47 11.99
N GLY A 103 8.96 -11.25 13.04
CA GLY A 103 8.18 -12.47 12.91
C GLY A 103 6.74 -12.26 12.38
N MET A 104 6.19 -11.04 12.49
CA MET A 104 4.90 -10.72 11.88
C MET A 104 5.04 -10.33 10.42
N VAL A 105 6.11 -9.61 10.08
CA VAL A 105 6.38 -9.15 8.71
C VAL A 105 6.82 -10.31 7.82
N MET A 106 7.58 -11.24 8.39
CA MET A 106 8.11 -12.42 7.68
C MET A 106 7.13 -13.61 7.66
N ASP A 107 5.97 -13.50 8.28
CA ASP A 107 4.95 -14.55 8.25
C ASP A 107 4.26 -14.57 6.87
N PRO A 108 4.42 -15.63 6.06
CA PRO A 108 3.85 -15.72 4.72
C PRO A 108 2.32 -15.83 4.72
N GLN A 109 1.70 -16.10 5.86
CA GLN A 109 0.24 -16.06 6.00
C GLN A 109 -0.28 -14.65 6.26
N VAL A 110 0.59 -13.73 6.66
CA VAL A 110 0.26 -12.32 6.96
C VAL A 110 0.66 -11.41 5.82
N VAL A 111 1.94 -11.47 5.40
CA VAL A 111 2.46 -10.67 4.29
C VAL A 111 2.60 -11.57 3.06
N ILE A 112 1.58 -11.56 2.24
CA ILE A 112 1.47 -12.46 1.07
C ILE A 112 2.14 -11.90 -0.19
N GLY A 113 2.50 -10.62 -0.21
CA GLY A 113 3.19 -10.01 -1.35
C GLY A 113 3.64 -8.59 -1.07
N LEU A 114 4.78 -8.23 -1.65
CA LEU A 114 5.35 -6.89 -1.67
C LEU A 114 5.57 -6.47 -3.12
N ILE A 115 5.06 -5.28 -3.48
CA ILE A 115 5.14 -4.75 -4.83
C ILE A 115 5.83 -3.39 -4.77
N ALA A 116 6.90 -3.21 -5.55
CA ALA A 116 7.51 -1.91 -5.77
C ALA A 116 7.20 -1.43 -7.19
N GLN A 117 6.87 -0.14 -7.31
CA GLN A 117 6.54 0.49 -8.57
C GLN A 117 7.32 1.79 -8.72
N ARG A 118 7.86 2.03 -9.91
CA ARG A 118 8.55 3.27 -10.26
C ARG A 118 8.07 3.78 -11.61
N LEU A 119 8.05 5.10 -11.75
CA LEU A 119 7.84 5.74 -13.03
C LEU A 119 9.17 5.80 -13.79
N VAL A 120 9.13 5.44 -15.06
CA VAL A 120 10.25 5.61 -15.99
C VAL A 120 9.82 6.49 -17.16
N GLN A 121 10.78 7.20 -17.73
CA GLN A 121 10.50 7.98 -18.94
C GLN A 121 10.19 7.04 -20.11
N THR A 122 9.14 7.36 -20.84
CA THR A 122 8.82 6.65 -22.09
C THR A 122 9.70 7.18 -23.22
N LEU A 123 10.28 6.26 -23.98
CA LEU A 123 11.03 6.62 -25.17
C LEU A 123 10.11 7.13 -26.27
N CYS A 124 10.56 8.13 -27.02
CA CYS A 124 9.84 8.67 -28.17
C CYS A 124 9.53 7.56 -29.18
N PRO A 125 8.28 7.30 -29.56
CA PRO A 125 7.94 6.23 -30.48
C PRO A 125 8.53 6.43 -31.90
N ALA A 126 8.84 7.67 -32.27
CA ALA A 126 9.40 7.98 -33.60
C ALA A 126 10.93 7.79 -33.70
N CYS A 127 11.68 7.97 -32.59
CA CYS A 127 13.14 7.93 -32.62
C CYS A 127 13.77 6.92 -31.63
N ARG A 128 12.96 6.15 -30.91
CA ARG A 128 13.49 5.11 -30.02
C ARG A 128 14.25 4.06 -30.81
N LYS A 129 15.38 3.63 -30.28
CA LYS A 129 16.16 2.49 -30.80
C LYS A 129 15.89 1.26 -29.91
N GLY A 130 15.95 0.09 -30.49
CA GLY A 130 15.89 -1.18 -29.76
C GLY A 130 17.15 -1.40 -28.93
N TRP A 131 17.08 -2.28 -27.94
CA TRP A 131 18.25 -2.65 -27.12
C TRP A 131 19.41 -3.17 -28.00
N ASP A 132 19.11 -4.02 -28.98
CA ASP A 132 20.09 -4.61 -29.84
C ASP A 132 20.81 -3.57 -30.73
N ASP A 133 20.14 -2.45 -31.02
CA ASP A 133 20.71 -1.35 -31.82
C ASP A 133 21.68 -0.46 -31.03
N VAL A 134 21.60 -0.47 -29.70
CA VAL A 134 22.37 0.46 -28.87
C VAL A 134 23.36 -0.23 -27.91
N ARG A 135 23.18 -1.51 -27.60
CA ARG A 135 23.96 -2.23 -26.58
C ARG A 135 25.47 -2.16 -26.75
N GLU A 136 25.96 -2.08 -28.03
CA GLU A 136 27.36 -2.00 -28.33
C GLU A 136 27.93 -0.58 -28.20
N THR A 137 27.05 0.43 -28.16
CA THR A 137 27.42 1.84 -28.03
C THR A 137 27.34 2.33 -26.56
N LEU A 138 26.83 1.50 -25.63
CA LEU A 138 26.72 1.84 -24.23
C LEU A 138 28.04 1.57 -23.51
N THR A 139 28.44 2.51 -22.66
CA THR A 139 29.60 2.37 -21.78
C THR A 139 29.24 1.54 -20.53
N GLU A 140 30.25 1.18 -19.72
CA GLU A 140 30.00 0.47 -18.46
C GLU A 140 29.13 1.28 -17.49
N ASP A 141 29.23 2.60 -17.52
CA ASP A 141 28.42 3.52 -16.69
C ASP A 141 26.94 3.61 -17.13
N ASP A 142 26.64 3.19 -18.35
CA ASP A 142 25.28 3.18 -18.92
C ASP A 142 24.55 1.83 -18.71
N ARG A 143 25.24 0.82 -18.14
CA ARG A 143 24.72 -0.54 -17.93
C ARG A 143 24.35 -0.80 -16.49
#